data_e6043778ff81af561845f5c15b2c1773
#
_entry.id   e6043778ff81af561845f5c15b2c1773
#
_cell.length_a   1.000
_cell.length_b   1.000
_cell.length_c   1.000
_cell.angle_alpha   90.00
_cell.angle_beta   90.00
_cell.angle_gamma   90.00
#
_symmetry.space_group_name_H-M   'P 1'
#
loop_
_entity.id
_entity.type
_entity.pdbx_description
1 polymer ?
#
loop_
_entity_poly.entity_id
_entity_poly.type
_entity_poly.pdbx_seq_one_letter_code
_entity_poly.pdbx_strand_id
1 'polypeptide(L)'
;MDVGTAKPTVEERRGVPHHGLDIVEPDQPFSVADFVAHANGVLAGLAGAGGIAILAGGTGFWIAAVAGGLAVERLPWDPTVRAELDADLARDGLPSLAARLGALAPALAARTDLRNPRRVVRALEIAIIAGDAPLPKPAGYPGRVLRIGLDLADHVAHRAWIARRSEAQLDGGILPEAESLRARFDPALPAFSGIGYREAWDLLDGRLDRAGYLEVNVRRNVAFARRQRTWLRRERVDLALDAADPLGGARAVAAACTFVDS
;
A
#
# COMPACT_ATOMS: atom_id res chain seq x y z
N MET A 1 12.18 9.78 1.25
CA MET A 1 12.25 8.33 0.88
C MET A 1 11.99 8.24 -0.61
N ASP A 2 13.05 8.23 -1.42
CA ASP A 2 12.94 8.44 -2.88
C ASP A 2 13.47 7.23 -3.67
N VAL A 3 14.75 6.91 -3.50
CA VAL A 3 15.40 5.80 -4.23
C VAL A 3 14.78 4.45 -3.85
N GLY A 4 14.66 4.17 -2.56
CA GLY A 4 14.10 2.89 -2.09
C GLY A 4 12.63 2.69 -2.44
N THR A 5 11.86 3.77 -2.56
CA THR A 5 10.45 3.72 -2.97
C THR A 5 10.27 3.79 -4.48
N ALA A 6 11.34 4.04 -5.25
CA ALA A 6 11.30 4.33 -6.68
C ALA A 6 10.32 5.47 -7.01
N LYS A 7 10.40 6.56 -6.23
CA LYS A 7 9.64 7.78 -6.50
C LYS A 7 10.06 8.35 -7.86
N PRO A 8 9.13 8.70 -8.75
CA PRO A 8 9.48 9.30 -10.03
C PRO A 8 10.11 10.67 -9.82
N THR A 9 11.22 10.95 -10.50
CA THR A 9 11.85 12.28 -10.52
C THR A 9 10.94 13.30 -11.21
N VAL A 10 11.27 14.58 -11.08
CA VAL A 10 10.51 15.65 -11.75
C VAL A 10 10.54 15.46 -13.27
N GLU A 11 11.69 15.06 -13.82
CA GLU A 11 11.88 14.78 -15.24
C GLU A 11 11.04 13.58 -15.71
N GLU A 12 11.01 12.51 -14.91
CA GLU A 12 10.23 11.30 -15.21
C GLU A 12 8.72 11.57 -15.20
N ARG A 13 8.25 12.55 -14.43
CA ARG A 13 6.84 12.96 -14.41
C ARG A 13 6.38 13.63 -15.70
N ARG A 14 7.30 14.12 -16.54
CA ARG A 14 7.03 14.70 -17.89
C ARG A 14 5.94 15.77 -17.87
N GLY A 15 5.91 16.62 -16.85
CA GLY A 15 4.91 17.68 -16.69
C GLY A 15 3.53 17.22 -16.23
N VAL A 16 3.31 15.92 -16.00
CA VAL A 16 2.05 15.42 -15.43
C VAL A 16 2.04 15.66 -13.92
N PRO A 17 1.02 16.34 -13.35
CA PRO A 17 0.91 16.51 -11.92
C PRO A 17 0.82 15.15 -11.21
N HIS A 18 1.68 14.94 -10.21
CA HIS A 18 1.67 13.75 -9.36
C HIS A 18 1.25 14.14 -7.95
N HIS A 19 0.17 13.54 -7.49
CA HIS A 19 -0.34 13.71 -6.15
C HIS A 19 -0.01 12.48 -5.28
N GLY A 20 -0.02 12.64 -3.98
CA GLY A 20 0.27 11.53 -3.06
C GLY A 20 1.76 11.24 -2.89
N LEU A 21 2.65 12.12 -3.34
CA LEU A 21 4.09 12.10 -3.10
C LEU A 21 4.44 13.17 -2.07
N ASP A 22 5.40 12.88 -1.19
CA ASP A 22 5.95 13.82 -0.20
C ASP A 22 4.90 14.50 0.70
N ILE A 23 3.85 13.77 1.05
CA ILE A 23 2.74 14.32 1.86
C ILE A 23 2.98 14.22 3.36
N VAL A 24 3.87 13.34 3.81
CA VAL A 24 4.25 13.20 5.21
C VAL A 24 5.72 12.83 5.33
N GLU A 25 6.33 13.18 6.48
CA GLU A 25 7.65 12.69 6.87
C GLU A 25 7.57 11.26 7.43
N PRO A 26 8.69 10.50 7.48
CA PRO A 26 8.69 9.12 7.95
C PRO A 26 8.19 8.87 9.37
N ASP A 27 8.27 9.87 10.24
CA ASP A 27 7.81 9.84 11.64
C ASP A 27 6.35 10.26 11.80
N GLN A 28 5.72 10.75 10.76
CA GLN A 28 4.33 11.16 10.81
C GLN A 28 3.41 9.97 10.50
N PRO A 29 2.36 9.74 11.31
CA PRO A 29 1.38 8.72 11.02
C PRO A 29 0.59 9.06 9.75
N PHE A 30 0.37 8.06 8.90
CA PHE A 30 -0.44 8.20 7.71
C PHE A 30 -1.21 6.93 7.43
N SER A 31 -2.51 7.01 7.51
CA SER A 31 -3.42 5.88 7.36
C SER A 31 -4.10 5.83 5.99
N VAL A 32 -4.82 4.75 5.72
CA VAL A 32 -5.68 4.66 4.53
C VAL A 32 -6.81 5.70 4.55
N ALA A 33 -7.29 6.10 5.72
CA ALA A 33 -8.31 7.15 5.84
C ALA A 33 -7.74 8.52 5.41
N ASP A 34 -6.52 8.85 5.85
CA ASP A 34 -5.83 10.07 5.43
C ASP A 34 -5.58 10.08 3.92
N PHE A 35 -5.18 8.92 3.37
CA PHE A 35 -5.01 8.78 1.92
C PHE A 35 -6.32 8.98 1.16
N VAL A 36 -7.43 8.41 1.62
CA VAL A 36 -8.75 8.57 1.00
C VAL A 36 -9.19 10.02 1.05
N ALA A 37 -9.02 10.70 2.19
CA ALA A 37 -9.33 12.12 2.33
C ALA A 37 -8.50 12.99 1.36
N HIS A 38 -7.18 12.76 1.30
CA HIS A 38 -6.29 13.43 0.36
C HIS A 38 -6.70 13.17 -1.10
N ALA A 39 -6.91 11.91 -1.48
CA ALA A 39 -7.30 11.54 -2.84
C ALA A 39 -8.65 12.12 -3.25
N ASN A 40 -9.64 12.10 -2.35
CA ASN A 40 -10.96 12.68 -2.61
C ASN A 40 -10.88 14.19 -2.86
N GLY A 41 -10.01 14.91 -2.14
CA GLY A 41 -9.77 16.35 -2.39
C GLY A 41 -9.22 16.61 -3.79
N VAL A 42 -8.21 15.83 -4.21
CA VAL A 42 -7.64 15.91 -5.56
C VAL A 42 -8.69 15.58 -6.62
N LEU A 43 -9.41 14.47 -6.44
CA LEU A 43 -10.44 14.02 -7.39
C LEU A 43 -11.58 15.02 -7.53
N ALA A 44 -12.03 15.64 -6.44
CA ALA A 44 -13.07 16.67 -6.47
C ALA A 44 -12.61 17.90 -7.27
N GLY A 45 -11.36 18.34 -7.07
CA GLY A 45 -10.80 19.46 -7.84
C GLY A 45 -10.71 19.15 -9.34
N LEU A 46 -10.26 17.95 -9.71
CA LEU A 46 -10.20 17.51 -11.09
C LEU A 46 -11.59 17.37 -11.73
N ALA A 47 -12.55 16.78 -11.02
CA ALA A 47 -13.92 16.64 -11.51
C ALA A 47 -14.58 18.01 -11.78
N GLY A 48 -14.37 19.00 -10.90
CA GLY A 48 -14.85 20.36 -11.09
C GLY A 48 -14.26 21.05 -12.34
N ALA A 49 -13.08 20.62 -12.78
CA ALA A 49 -12.42 21.11 -13.99
C ALA A 49 -12.66 20.21 -15.24
N GLY A 50 -13.50 19.18 -15.15
CA GLY A 50 -13.69 18.21 -16.23
C GLY A 50 -12.47 17.34 -16.50
N GLY A 51 -11.58 17.21 -15.51
CA GLY A 51 -10.31 16.50 -15.64
C GLY A 51 -10.44 14.99 -15.42
N ILE A 52 -9.37 14.27 -15.76
CA ILE A 52 -9.24 12.84 -15.61
C ILE A 52 -8.12 12.57 -14.60
N ALA A 53 -8.32 11.61 -13.72
CA ALA A 53 -7.30 11.13 -12.78
C ALA A 53 -6.85 9.70 -13.13
N ILE A 54 -5.56 9.44 -12.99
CA ILE A 54 -5.00 8.09 -13.02
C ILE A 54 -4.55 7.73 -11.60
N LEU A 55 -5.22 6.78 -10.98
CA LEU A 55 -4.82 6.22 -9.69
C LEU A 55 -3.91 5.01 -9.94
N ALA A 56 -2.60 5.19 -9.75
CA ALA A 56 -1.61 4.15 -9.98
C ALA A 56 -1.03 3.64 -8.65
N GLY A 57 -0.87 2.33 -8.50
CA GLY A 57 -0.25 1.76 -7.32
C GLY A 57 -0.34 0.24 -7.26
N GLY A 58 0.37 -0.35 -6.31
CA GLY A 58 0.41 -1.79 -6.08
C GLY A 58 -0.20 -2.24 -4.75
N THR A 59 -0.64 -1.32 -3.89
CA THR A 59 -1.34 -1.62 -2.64
C THR A 59 -2.85 -1.62 -2.90
N GLY A 60 -3.35 -2.78 -3.33
CA GLY A 60 -4.73 -2.93 -3.78
C GLY A 60 -5.78 -2.44 -2.79
N PHE A 61 -5.53 -2.61 -1.47
CA PHE A 61 -6.45 -2.09 -0.44
C PHE A 61 -6.64 -0.56 -0.51
N TRP A 62 -5.58 0.20 -0.76
CA TRP A 62 -5.65 1.66 -0.87
C TRP A 62 -6.38 2.08 -2.16
N ILE A 63 -6.08 1.38 -3.26
CA ILE A 63 -6.79 1.58 -4.53
C ILE A 63 -8.28 1.29 -4.36
N ALA A 64 -8.63 0.15 -3.74
CA ALA A 64 -10.02 -0.21 -3.48
C ALA A 64 -10.71 0.76 -2.51
N ALA A 65 -9.99 1.34 -1.55
CA ALA A 65 -10.55 2.32 -0.64
C ALA A 65 -11.03 3.57 -1.38
N VAL A 66 -10.26 4.06 -2.35
CA VAL A 66 -10.64 5.23 -3.17
C VAL A 66 -11.62 4.83 -4.27
N ALA A 67 -11.23 3.92 -5.16
CA ALA A 67 -12.01 3.57 -6.35
C ALA A 67 -13.25 2.71 -6.04
N GLY A 68 -13.28 2.00 -4.93
CA GLY A 68 -14.41 1.22 -4.44
C GLY A 68 -15.27 1.95 -3.41
N GLY A 69 -14.87 3.16 -2.99
CA GLY A 69 -15.60 3.95 -2.02
C GLY A 69 -15.74 3.28 -0.65
N LEU A 70 -14.67 2.59 -0.19
CA LEU A 70 -14.69 2.00 1.15
C LEU A 70 -14.84 3.11 2.20
N ALA A 71 -15.79 2.95 3.10
CA ALA A 71 -16.08 3.94 4.14
C ALA A 71 -15.07 3.89 5.30
N VAL A 72 -13.79 3.87 5.00
CA VAL A 72 -12.70 3.76 6.00
C VAL A 72 -12.64 4.97 6.93
N GLU A 73 -13.04 6.14 6.46
CA GLU A 73 -13.09 7.40 7.21
C GLU A 73 -14.20 7.40 8.28
N ARG A 74 -15.22 6.53 8.10
CA ARG A 74 -16.36 6.40 9.02
C ARG A 74 -16.15 5.34 10.08
N LEU A 75 -15.02 4.63 10.04
CA LEU A 75 -14.72 3.62 11.03
C LEU A 75 -14.18 4.31 12.30
N PRO A 76 -14.77 4.04 13.46
CA PRO A 76 -14.33 4.64 14.72
C PRO A 76 -12.85 4.36 14.97
N TRP A 77 -12.15 5.36 15.48
CA TRP A 77 -10.72 5.27 15.82
C TRP A 77 -10.44 6.12 17.04
N ASP A 78 -9.65 5.56 17.97
CA ASP A 78 -9.20 6.24 19.18
C ASP A 78 -7.75 5.83 19.49
N PRO A 79 -6.80 6.77 19.56
CA PRO A 79 -5.40 6.46 19.82
C PRO A 79 -5.16 5.83 21.19
N THR A 80 -5.95 6.17 22.19
CA THR A 80 -5.84 5.62 23.55
C THR A 80 -6.25 4.15 23.56
N VAL A 81 -7.43 3.85 23.01
CA VAL A 81 -7.91 2.48 22.86
C VAL A 81 -6.94 1.64 22.04
N ARG A 82 -6.37 2.23 21.00
CA ARG A 82 -5.36 1.55 20.17
C ARG A 82 -4.12 1.19 20.98
N ALA A 83 -3.56 2.13 21.73
CA ALA A 83 -2.37 1.92 22.54
C ALA A 83 -2.60 0.86 23.62
N GLU A 84 -3.76 0.86 24.28
CA GLU A 84 -4.16 -0.16 25.25
C GLU A 84 -4.23 -1.55 24.62
N LEU A 85 -4.85 -1.67 23.44
CA LEU A 85 -4.97 -2.95 22.73
C LEU A 85 -3.62 -3.46 22.23
N ASP A 86 -2.72 -2.60 21.82
CA ASP A 86 -1.36 -3.00 21.43
C ASP A 86 -0.55 -3.48 22.66
N ALA A 87 -0.73 -2.85 23.82
CA ALA A 87 -0.17 -3.31 25.09
C ALA A 87 -0.78 -4.65 25.54
N ASP A 88 -2.09 -4.81 25.42
CA ASP A 88 -2.79 -6.09 25.69
C ASP A 88 -2.29 -7.19 24.78
N LEU A 89 -2.10 -6.91 23.47
CA LEU A 89 -1.54 -7.88 22.53
C LEU A 89 -0.13 -8.33 22.93
N ALA A 90 0.70 -7.40 23.38
CA ALA A 90 2.07 -7.73 23.84
C ALA A 90 2.08 -8.56 25.13
N ARG A 91 1.15 -8.29 26.05
CA ARG A 91 1.05 -8.97 27.35
C ARG A 91 0.35 -10.32 27.27
N ASP A 92 -0.82 -10.38 26.64
CA ASP A 92 -1.74 -11.51 26.72
C ASP A 92 -1.78 -12.37 25.44
N GLY A 93 -1.20 -11.86 24.37
CA GLY A 93 -1.08 -12.53 23.07
C GLY A 93 -2.37 -12.51 22.24
N LEU A 94 -2.21 -12.87 20.98
CA LEU A 94 -3.30 -12.85 19.99
C LEU A 94 -4.51 -13.75 20.34
N PRO A 95 -4.34 -14.98 20.89
CA PRO A 95 -5.50 -15.81 21.24
C PRO A 95 -6.44 -15.15 22.25
N SER A 96 -5.90 -14.44 23.25
CA SER A 96 -6.68 -13.74 24.26
C SER A 96 -7.52 -12.61 23.63
N LEU A 97 -6.90 -11.79 22.77
CA LEU A 97 -7.60 -10.72 22.07
C LEU A 97 -8.66 -11.26 21.11
N ALA A 98 -8.38 -12.37 20.43
CA ALA A 98 -9.36 -13.00 19.55
C ALA A 98 -10.58 -13.54 20.31
N ALA A 99 -10.36 -14.15 21.49
CA ALA A 99 -11.44 -14.58 22.38
C ALA A 99 -12.27 -13.40 22.90
N ARG A 100 -11.61 -12.32 23.33
CA ARG A 100 -12.26 -11.05 23.73
C ARG A 100 -13.12 -10.46 22.62
N LEU A 101 -12.63 -10.46 21.35
CA LEU A 101 -13.39 -10.01 20.20
C LEU A 101 -14.62 -10.91 19.98
N GLY A 102 -14.47 -12.23 20.08
CA GLY A 102 -15.57 -13.18 19.95
C GLY A 102 -16.68 -12.97 20.98
N ALA A 103 -16.30 -12.62 22.21
CA ALA A 103 -17.25 -12.34 23.30
C ALA A 103 -17.92 -10.96 23.15
N LEU A 104 -17.17 -9.93 22.76
CA LEU A 104 -17.67 -8.56 22.68
C LEU A 104 -18.47 -8.28 21.42
N ALA A 105 -18.02 -8.83 20.26
CA ALA A 105 -18.60 -8.55 18.96
C ALA A 105 -18.57 -9.80 18.05
N PRO A 106 -19.46 -10.79 18.30
CA PRO A 106 -19.46 -12.05 17.57
C PRO A 106 -19.61 -11.88 16.04
N ALA A 107 -20.47 -10.95 15.59
CA ALA A 107 -20.67 -10.71 14.16
C ALA A 107 -19.42 -10.10 13.49
N LEU A 108 -18.70 -9.26 14.20
CA LEU A 108 -17.43 -8.69 13.73
C LEU A 108 -16.32 -9.75 13.75
N ALA A 109 -16.26 -10.59 14.78
CA ALA A 109 -15.31 -11.69 14.89
C ALA A 109 -15.46 -12.69 13.73
N ALA A 110 -16.68 -13.05 13.37
CA ALA A 110 -16.97 -14.02 12.29
C ALA A 110 -16.42 -13.60 10.92
N ARG A 111 -16.22 -12.29 10.68
CA ARG A 111 -15.69 -11.74 9.42
C ARG A 111 -14.26 -11.24 9.53
N THR A 112 -13.63 -11.39 10.70
CA THR A 112 -12.24 -10.97 10.95
C THR A 112 -11.31 -12.18 10.83
N ASP A 113 -10.17 -12.01 10.16
CA ASP A 113 -9.11 -13.03 10.19
C ASP A 113 -8.44 -12.99 11.58
N LEU A 114 -8.86 -13.89 12.46
CA LEU A 114 -8.40 -13.97 13.84
C LEU A 114 -6.93 -14.38 13.99
N ARG A 115 -6.26 -14.80 12.90
CA ARG A 115 -4.82 -15.10 12.89
C ARG A 115 -3.97 -13.87 12.61
N ASN A 116 -4.59 -12.75 12.26
CA ASN A 116 -3.89 -11.51 11.95
C ASN A 116 -4.01 -10.51 13.11
N PRO A 117 -2.92 -10.25 13.86
CA PRO A 117 -2.97 -9.38 15.03
C PRO A 117 -3.50 -7.98 14.71
N ARG A 118 -3.07 -7.39 13.59
CA ARG A 118 -3.53 -6.05 13.18
C ARG A 118 -5.03 -5.99 12.92
N ARG A 119 -5.61 -7.07 12.36
CA ARG A 119 -7.05 -7.15 12.10
C ARG A 119 -7.84 -7.35 13.38
N VAL A 120 -7.34 -8.18 14.30
CA VAL A 120 -7.98 -8.40 15.60
C VAL A 120 -7.97 -7.14 16.44
N VAL A 121 -6.83 -6.47 16.58
CA VAL A 121 -6.71 -5.18 17.28
C VAL A 121 -7.66 -4.15 16.67
N ARG A 122 -7.71 -4.02 15.34
CA ARG A 122 -8.61 -3.08 14.67
C ARG A 122 -10.08 -3.42 14.89
N ALA A 123 -10.44 -4.69 14.85
CA ALA A 123 -11.81 -5.13 15.09
C ALA A 123 -12.23 -4.88 16.55
N LEU A 124 -11.33 -5.14 17.51
CA LEU A 124 -11.57 -4.82 18.92
C LEU A 124 -11.75 -3.33 19.16
N GLU A 125 -10.92 -2.49 18.57
CA GLU A 125 -11.05 -1.03 18.66
C GLU A 125 -12.44 -0.59 18.17
N ILE A 126 -12.89 -1.09 17.01
CA ILE A 126 -14.23 -0.80 16.48
C ILE A 126 -15.32 -1.31 17.45
N ALA A 127 -15.16 -2.53 17.98
CA ALA A 127 -16.12 -3.13 18.89
C ALA A 127 -16.22 -2.37 20.22
N ILE A 128 -15.12 -1.88 20.76
CA ILE A 128 -15.11 -1.10 22.01
C ILE A 128 -15.80 0.24 21.81
N ILE A 129 -15.58 0.90 20.67
CA ILE A 129 -16.13 2.26 20.44
C ILE A 129 -17.57 2.21 19.93
N ALA A 130 -17.91 1.26 19.05
CA ALA A 130 -19.21 1.21 18.34
C ALA A 130 -20.02 -0.07 18.57
N GLY A 131 -19.55 -1.01 19.38
CA GLY A 131 -20.21 -2.30 19.60
C GLY A 131 -20.12 -3.23 18.39
N ASP A 132 -21.04 -4.22 18.34
CA ASP A 132 -21.13 -5.21 17.24
C ASP A 132 -22.03 -4.72 16.08
N ALA A 133 -22.05 -3.41 15.86
CA ALA A 133 -22.83 -2.80 14.80
C ALA A 133 -22.30 -3.19 13.40
N PRO A 134 -23.18 -3.26 12.38
CA PRO A 134 -22.73 -3.45 11.02
C PRO A 134 -21.77 -2.35 10.57
N LEU A 135 -20.66 -2.72 9.95
CA LEU A 135 -19.76 -1.73 9.36
C LEU A 135 -20.46 -0.97 8.23
N PRO A 136 -20.10 0.32 8.02
CA PRO A 136 -20.63 1.08 6.91
C PRO A 136 -20.39 0.33 5.58
N LYS A 137 -21.43 0.25 4.75
CA LYS A 137 -21.28 -0.32 3.41
C LYS A 137 -20.46 0.62 2.53
N PRO A 138 -19.64 0.08 1.61
CA PRO A 138 -19.01 0.89 0.58
C PRO A 138 -20.05 1.69 -0.20
N ALA A 139 -19.83 3.00 -0.35
CA ALA A 139 -20.73 3.85 -1.12
C ALA A 139 -20.48 3.73 -2.65
N GLY A 140 -19.34 3.17 -3.02
CA GLY A 140 -18.82 3.24 -4.38
C GLY A 140 -18.16 4.60 -4.65
N TYR A 141 -17.31 4.65 -5.65
CA TYR A 141 -16.83 5.93 -6.18
C TYR A 141 -17.97 6.56 -7.02
N PRO A 142 -18.30 7.84 -6.82
CA PRO A 142 -19.44 8.45 -7.50
C PRO A 142 -19.21 8.67 -9.00
N GLY A 143 -17.97 8.63 -9.46
CA GLY A 143 -17.62 8.77 -10.88
C GLY A 143 -17.42 7.42 -11.57
N ARG A 144 -17.18 7.49 -12.88
CA ARG A 144 -16.81 6.31 -13.67
C ARG A 144 -15.40 5.86 -13.32
N VAL A 145 -15.15 4.56 -13.33
CA VAL A 145 -13.82 3.98 -13.05
C VAL A 145 -13.51 2.90 -14.06
N LEU A 146 -12.40 3.07 -14.80
CA LEU A 146 -11.80 2.02 -15.63
C LEU A 146 -10.65 1.36 -14.83
N ARG A 147 -10.74 0.06 -14.62
CA ARG A 147 -9.73 -0.71 -13.87
C ARG A 147 -8.84 -1.49 -14.81
N ILE A 148 -7.57 -1.08 -14.91
CA ILE A 148 -6.56 -1.76 -15.72
C ILE A 148 -5.63 -2.50 -14.77
N GLY A 149 -5.58 -3.83 -14.89
CA GLY A 149 -4.66 -4.68 -14.15
C GLY A 149 -3.42 -4.98 -14.97
N LEU A 150 -2.25 -4.75 -14.39
CA LEU A 150 -0.96 -5.11 -14.98
C LEU A 150 -0.36 -6.28 -14.20
N ASP A 151 -0.01 -7.35 -14.89
CA ASP A 151 0.77 -8.46 -14.33
C ASP A 151 1.90 -8.82 -15.29
N LEU A 152 2.90 -9.53 -14.82
CA LEU A 152 3.93 -10.17 -15.62
C LEU A 152 3.80 -11.68 -15.42
N ALA A 153 3.23 -12.35 -16.41
CA ALA A 153 2.88 -13.77 -16.34
C ALA A 153 4.11 -14.67 -16.19
N ASP A 154 5.21 -14.34 -16.85
CA ASP A 154 6.48 -15.04 -16.70
C ASP A 154 7.16 -14.68 -15.36
N HIS A 155 7.12 -15.63 -14.43
CA HIS A 155 7.71 -15.45 -13.09
C HIS A 155 9.25 -15.40 -13.09
N VAL A 156 9.90 -16.02 -14.07
CA VAL A 156 11.36 -16.00 -14.20
C VAL A 156 11.78 -14.63 -14.70
N ALA A 157 11.14 -14.15 -15.76
CA ALA A 157 11.37 -12.80 -16.28
C ALA A 157 11.05 -11.74 -15.24
N HIS A 158 9.97 -11.90 -14.47
CA HIS A 158 9.62 -10.97 -13.39
C HIS A 158 10.68 -10.92 -12.29
N ARG A 159 11.19 -12.09 -11.85
CA ARG A 159 12.27 -12.13 -10.87
C ARG A 159 13.54 -11.45 -11.40
N ALA A 160 13.89 -11.69 -12.66
CA ALA A 160 15.04 -11.05 -13.30
C ALA A 160 14.87 -9.53 -13.39
N TRP A 161 13.67 -9.05 -13.68
CA TRP A 161 13.36 -7.62 -13.69
C TRP A 161 13.48 -7.00 -12.29
N ILE A 162 12.95 -7.66 -11.27
CA ILE A 162 13.10 -7.25 -9.87
C ILE A 162 14.59 -7.17 -9.49
N ALA A 163 15.40 -8.16 -9.89
CA ALA A 163 16.83 -8.16 -9.61
C ALA A 163 17.54 -6.94 -10.22
N ARG A 164 17.33 -6.71 -11.52
CA ARG A 164 17.91 -5.52 -12.20
C ARG A 164 17.48 -4.21 -11.55
N ARG A 165 16.20 -4.09 -11.15
CA ARG A 165 15.73 -2.91 -10.43
C ARG A 165 16.39 -2.75 -9.06
N SER A 166 16.59 -3.83 -8.32
CA SER A 166 17.27 -3.81 -7.02
C SER A 166 18.74 -3.39 -7.16
N GLU A 167 19.43 -3.85 -8.21
CA GLU A 167 20.79 -3.41 -8.55
C GLU A 167 20.80 -1.92 -8.88
N ALA A 168 19.90 -1.47 -9.75
CA ALA A 168 19.79 -0.06 -10.14
C ALA A 168 19.53 0.85 -8.93
N GLN A 169 18.70 0.42 -7.97
CA GLN A 169 18.46 1.18 -6.73
C GLN A 169 19.70 1.22 -5.84
N LEU A 170 20.46 0.12 -5.76
CA LEU A 170 21.71 0.06 -4.99
C LEU A 170 22.76 0.99 -5.57
N ASP A 171 22.93 0.98 -6.89
CA ASP A 171 23.86 1.84 -7.60
C ASP A 171 23.37 3.30 -7.69
N GLY A 172 22.06 3.49 -7.67
CA GLY A 172 21.36 4.78 -7.75
C GLY A 172 21.27 5.56 -6.44
N GLY A 173 21.90 5.09 -5.36
CA GLY A 173 22.09 5.89 -4.14
C GLY A 173 21.17 5.54 -2.96
N ILE A 174 20.63 4.32 -2.89
CA ILE A 174 19.86 3.93 -1.70
C ILE A 174 20.68 3.93 -0.41
N LEU A 175 22.00 3.66 -0.48
CA LEU A 175 22.85 3.66 0.72
C LEU A 175 23.00 5.06 1.31
N PRO A 176 23.41 6.10 0.57
CA PRO A 176 23.44 7.45 1.11
C PRO A 176 22.06 7.97 1.53
N GLU A 177 20.98 7.59 0.83
CA GLU A 177 19.63 7.93 1.27
C GLU A 177 19.31 7.27 2.64
N ALA A 178 19.55 5.97 2.78
CA ALA A 178 19.32 5.24 4.01
C ALA A 178 20.14 5.77 5.19
N GLU A 179 21.41 6.13 4.96
CA GLU A 179 22.28 6.73 5.97
C GLU A 179 21.75 8.10 6.44
N SER A 180 21.36 8.95 5.49
CA SER A 180 20.75 10.26 5.79
C SER A 180 19.45 10.12 6.57
N LEU A 181 18.60 9.16 6.22
CA LEU A 181 17.36 8.90 6.94
C LEU A 181 17.61 8.39 8.35
N ARG A 182 18.56 7.49 8.56
CA ARG A 182 18.93 6.96 9.88
C ARG A 182 19.50 8.05 10.80
N ALA A 183 20.14 9.05 10.24
CA ALA A 183 20.67 10.19 11.01
C ALA A 183 19.56 11.14 11.50
N ARG A 184 18.39 11.13 10.85
CA ARG A 184 17.29 12.05 11.12
C ARG A 184 16.12 11.43 11.87
N PHE A 185 15.90 10.13 11.70
CA PHE A 185 14.71 9.42 12.18
C PHE A 185 15.06 8.12 12.89
N ASP A 186 14.21 7.71 13.82
CA ASP A 186 14.34 6.41 14.49
C ASP A 186 14.17 5.26 13.48
N PRO A 187 15.18 4.36 13.34
CA PRO A 187 15.10 3.19 12.46
C PRO A 187 13.95 2.22 12.77
N ALA A 188 13.38 2.26 13.98
CA ALA A 188 12.25 1.42 14.36
C ALA A 188 10.92 1.86 13.76
N LEU A 189 10.83 3.07 13.20
CA LEU A 189 9.60 3.61 12.62
C LEU A 189 8.99 2.67 11.57
N PRO A 190 7.66 2.55 11.53
CA PRO A 190 6.95 1.70 10.58
C PRO A 190 7.25 2.00 9.11
N ALA A 191 7.52 3.27 8.76
CA ALA A 191 7.88 3.69 7.42
C ALA A 191 9.09 2.91 6.86
N PHE A 192 10.08 2.60 7.71
CA PHE A 192 11.26 1.85 7.34
C PHE A 192 11.06 0.33 7.26
N SER A 193 9.83 -0.16 7.45
CA SER A 193 9.48 -1.54 7.07
C SER A 193 9.43 -1.74 5.55
N GLY A 194 9.46 -0.65 4.77
CA GLY A 194 9.62 -0.66 3.32
C GLY A 194 10.84 -1.47 2.88
N ILE A 195 10.71 -2.17 1.75
CA ILE A 195 11.79 -3.02 1.23
C ILE A 195 12.94 -2.14 0.76
N GLY A 196 14.15 -2.49 1.19
CA GLY A 196 15.38 -1.81 0.79
C GLY A 196 16.07 -1.03 1.91
N TYR A 197 15.33 -0.38 2.82
CA TYR A 197 15.95 0.51 3.83
C TYR A 197 16.66 -0.27 4.95
N ARG A 198 16.01 -1.25 5.54
CA ARG A 198 16.63 -2.09 6.58
C ARG A 198 17.80 -2.89 6.03
N GLU A 199 17.64 -3.41 4.82
CA GLU A 199 18.71 -4.11 4.10
C GLU A 199 19.89 -3.19 3.78
N ALA A 200 19.62 -1.91 3.46
CA ALA A 200 20.66 -0.92 3.23
C ALA A 200 21.45 -0.63 4.52
N TRP A 201 20.77 -0.52 5.66
CA TRP A 201 21.46 -0.38 6.96
C TRP A 201 22.25 -1.63 7.33
N ASP A 202 21.73 -2.83 7.05
CA ASP A 202 22.47 -4.07 7.28
C ASP A 202 23.74 -4.16 6.42
N LEU A 203 23.70 -3.63 5.20
CA LEU A 203 24.88 -3.52 4.33
C LEU A 203 25.84 -2.46 4.84
N LEU A 204 25.39 -1.27 5.24
CA LEU A 204 26.22 -0.19 5.81
C LEU A 204 26.90 -0.63 7.11
N ASP A 205 26.25 -1.43 7.92
CA ASP A 205 26.76 -1.95 9.19
C ASP A 205 27.62 -3.22 9.02
N GLY A 206 27.81 -3.69 7.79
CA GLY A 206 28.62 -4.89 7.50
C GLY A 206 27.94 -6.22 7.90
N ARG A 207 26.64 -6.20 8.23
CA ARG A 207 25.88 -7.44 8.50
C ARG A 207 25.51 -8.18 7.22
N LEU A 208 25.44 -7.49 6.11
CA LEU A 208 25.30 -8.04 4.77
C LEU A 208 26.43 -7.52 3.90
N ASP A 209 26.84 -8.31 2.92
CA ASP A 209 27.59 -7.83 1.77
C ASP A 209 26.63 -7.42 0.63
N ARG A 210 27.17 -6.90 -0.48
CA ARG A 210 26.38 -6.51 -1.66
C ARG A 210 25.50 -7.65 -2.17
N ALA A 211 26.04 -8.87 -2.24
CA ALA A 211 25.30 -10.03 -2.73
C ALA A 211 24.14 -10.40 -1.78
N GLY A 212 24.38 -10.41 -0.48
CA GLY A 212 23.39 -10.64 0.55
C GLY A 212 22.28 -9.59 0.54
N TYR A 213 22.61 -8.31 0.38
CA TYR A 213 21.62 -7.25 0.20
C TYR A 213 20.70 -7.54 -0.99
N LEU A 214 21.27 -7.82 -2.17
CA LEU A 214 20.49 -8.09 -3.38
C LEU A 214 19.61 -9.33 -3.22
N GLU A 215 20.14 -10.41 -2.64
CA GLU A 215 19.36 -11.62 -2.40
C GLU A 215 18.13 -11.35 -1.51
N VAL A 216 18.31 -10.69 -0.37
CA VAL A 216 17.23 -10.39 0.57
C VAL A 216 16.22 -9.43 -0.08
N ASN A 217 16.69 -8.38 -0.73
CA ASN A 217 15.84 -7.39 -1.39
C ASN A 217 14.97 -8.03 -2.49
N VAL A 218 15.58 -8.82 -3.39
CA VAL A 218 14.88 -9.54 -4.45
C VAL A 218 13.85 -10.52 -3.87
N ARG A 219 14.22 -11.31 -2.86
CA ARG A 219 13.30 -12.25 -2.20
C ARG A 219 12.08 -11.54 -1.62
N ARG A 220 12.26 -10.42 -0.92
CA ARG A 220 11.16 -9.63 -0.34
C ARG A 220 10.28 -9.02 -1.41
N ASN A 221 10.85 -8.48 -2.50
CA ASN A 221 10.09 -7.92 -3.62
C ASN A 221 9.28 -9.00 -4.36
N VAL A 222 9.84 -10.19 -4.58
CA VAL A 222 9.11 -11.32 -5.17
C VAL A 222 7.94 -11.74 -4.27
N ALA A 223 8.14 -11.80 -2.94
CA ALA A 223 7.06 -12.08 -2.00
C ALA A 223 5.99 -10.98 -2.01
N PHE A 224 6.39 -9.73 -2.16
CA PHE A 224 5.46 -8.60 -2.31
C PHE A 224 4.64 -8.70 -3.59
N ALA A 225 5.27 -8.98 -4.73
CA ALA A 225 4.59 -9.18 -6.02
C ALA A 225 3.56 -10.33 -5.97
N ARG A 226 3.87 -11.43 -5.27
CA ARG A 226 2.91 -12.53 -5.04
C ARG A 226 1.66 -12.06 -4.29
N ARG A 227 1.82 -11.19 -3.27
CA ARG A 227 0.68 -10.62 -2.54
C ARG A 227 -0.15 -9.70 -3.42
N GLN A 228 0.49 -8.88 -4.25
CA GLN A 228 -0.19 -8.01 -5.22
C GLN A 228 -1.03 -8.82 -6.21
N ARG A 229 -0.49 -9.91 -6.77
CA ARG A 229 -1.25 -10.82 -7.65
C ARG A 229 -2.43 -11.48 -6.95
N THR A 230 -2.24 -11.91 -5.69
CA THR A 230 -3.32 -12.51 -4.90
C THR A 230 -4.47 -11.52 -4.70
N TRP A 231 -4.14 -10.25 -4.51
CA TRP A 231 -5.13 -9.19 -4.44
C TRP A 231 -5.80 -8.97 -5.81
N LEU A 232 -5.02 -8.74 -6.86
CA LEU A 232 -5.51 -8.45 -8.21
C LEU A 232 -6.50 -9.50 -8.74
N ARG A 233 -6.27 -10.79 -8.42
CA ARG A 233 -7.18 -11.89 -8.82
C ARG A 233 -8.57 -11.81 -8.17
N ARG A 234 -8.73 -11.05 -7.11
CA ARG A 234 -10.00 -10.87 -6.37
C ARG A 234 -10.72 -9.59 -6.75
N GLU A 235 -10.03 -8.71 -7.45
CA GLU A 235 -10.59 -7.44 -7.87
C GLU A 235 -11.27 -7.58 -9.24
N ARG A 236 -12.29 -6.76 -9.44
CA ARG A 236 -12.85 -6.57 -10.76
C ARG A 236 -11.84 -5.77 -11.60
N VAL A 237 -11.39 -6.36 -12.69
CA VAL A 237 -10.51 -5.74 -13.67
C VAL A 237 -11.26 -5.66 -14.99
N ASP A 238 -11.34 -4.47 -15.58
CA ASP A 238 -12.03 -4.25 -16.85
C ASP A 238 -11.12 -4.57 -18.04
N LEU A 239 -9.80 -4.36 -17.87
CA LEU A 239 -8.76 -4.71 -18.84
C LEU A 239 -7.54 -5.30 -18.12
N ALA A 240 -7.21 -6.55 -18.42
CA ALA A 240 -5.99 -7.20 -17.96
C ALA A 240 -4.91 -7.14 -19.05
N LEU A 241 -3.71 -6.72 -18.67
CA LEU A 241 -2.56 -6.58 -19.57
C LEU A 241 -1.35 -7.33 -18.99
N ASP A 242 -0.60 -7.97 -19.88
CA ASP A 242 0.75 -8.46 -19.56
C ASP A 242 1.75 -7.30 -19.71
N ALA A 243 2.53 -7.05 -18.66
CA ALA A 243 3.55 -6.00 -18.67
C ALA A 243 4.70 -6.28 -19.67
N ALA A 244 4.84 -7.52 -20.16
CA ALA A 244 5.76 -7.89 -21.22
C ALA A 244 5.19 -7.68 -22.63
N ASP A 245 3.87 -7.44 -22.77
CA ASP A 245 3.25 -7.19 -24.06
C ASP A 245 3.72 -5.82 -24.62
N PRO A 246 4.46 -5.79 -25.74
CA PRO A 246 4.93 -4.54 -26.33
C PRO A 246 3.79 -3.62 -26.78
N LEU A 247 2.59 -4.15 -27.00
CA LEU A 247 1.39 -3.39 -27.35
C LEU A 247 0.53 -3.04 -26.12
N GLY A 248 0.92 -3.51 -24.93
CA GLY A 248 0.16 -3.32 -23.70
C GLY A 248 -0.11 -1.85 -23.40
N GLY A 249 0.90 -0.98 -23.56
CA GLY A 249 0.75 0.47 -23.39
C GLY A 249 -0.25 1.09 -24.37
N ALA A 250 -0.17 0.74 -25.66
CA ALA A 250 -1.10 1.22 -26.68
C ALA A 250 -2.54 0.76 -26.39
N ARG A 251 -2.72 -0.50 -25.96
CA ARG A 251 -4.02 -1.03 -25.56
C ARG A 251 -4.61 -0.32 -24.34
N ALA A 252 -3.76 -0.01 -23.35
CA ALA A 252 -4.20 0.76 -22.18
C ALA A 252 -4.68 2.17 -22.59
N VAL A 253 -3.92 2.85 -23.44
CA VAL A 253 -4.28 4.19 -23.95
C VAL A 253 -5.58 4.12 -24.75
N ALA A 254 -5.73 3.18 -25.69
CA ALA A 254 -6.95 3.02 -26.47
C ALA A 254 -8.19 2.78 -25.58
N ALA A 255 -8.06 1.92 -24.58
CA ALA A 255 -9.14 1.67 -23.62
C ALA A 255 -9.49 2.91 -22.80
N ALA A 256 -8.48 3.68 -22.38
CA ALA A 256 -8.67 4.92 -21.65
C ALA A 256 -9.38 5.99 -22.53
N CYS A 257 -8.98 6.16 -23.79
CA CYS A 257 -9.64 7.06 -24.73
C CYS A 257 -11.12 6.68 -24.92
N THR A 258 -11.40 5.41 -25.23
CA THR A 258 -12.78 4.92 -25.37
C THR A 258 -13.60 5.15 -24.10
N PHE A 259 -13.00 4.96 -22.92
CA PHE A 259 -13.65 5.19 -21.64
C PHE A 259 -13.98 6.68 -21.40
N VAL A 260 -13.13 7.59 -21.87
CA VAL A 260 -13.35 9.05 -21.73
C VAL A 260 -14.43 9.52 -22.67
N ASP A 261 -14.47 9.01 -23.89
CA ASP A 261 -15.38 9.44 -24.96
C ASP A 261 -16.81 8.85 -24.79
N SER A 262 -17.01 7.87 -23.92
CA SER A 262 -18.29 7.21 -23.66
C SER A 262 -19.00 7.75 -22.43
#